data_ecad569e535f3ca69049831556323719
#
_entry.id   ecad569e535f3ca69049831556323719
#
_cell.length_a   1.000
_cell.length_b   1.000
_cell.length_c   1.000
_cell.angle_alpha   90.00
_cell.angle_beta   90.00
_cell.angle_gamma   90.00
#
_symmetry.space_group_name_H-M   'P 1'
#
loop_
_entity.id
_entity.type
_entity.pdbx_description
1 polymer ?
#
loop_
_entity_poly.entity_id
_entity_poly.type
_entity_poly.pdbx_seq_one_letter_code
_entity_poly.pdbx_strand_id
1 'polypeptide(L)'
;MGGSSLATRLFVSATAWVVVILAITGVILSSVYRDATERAFDRRLNLYLRTLIAEVATPDEPADRQFQSLGEPLFDLPLSGWYWQITRTDTEKGETRASRSLWDKKLPKLEEHGAELSAAGVRLGYVDGPEGQSLRMVERPVDLGADGKFLVSVAGDATEIFDETRSFDYYLGGTFAALGIVLLLTTIFQVRYGLAPLKRISDAIADIRSGRAERLEGRFPVEIAPLA
;
A
#
# COMPACT_ATOMS: atom_id res chain seq x y z
N MET A 1 14.29 32.80 31.07
CA MET A 1 14.13 31.52 30.34
C MET A 1 13.29 30.61 31.21
N GLY A 2 11.99 30.49 30.93
CA GLY A 2 11.04 29.74 31.76
C GLY A 2 11.32 28.20 31.63
N GLY A 3 11.75 27.61 32.74
CA GLY A 3 11.94 26.19 32.83
C GLY A 3 10.62 25.45 32.60
N SER A 4 10.50 24.67 31.52
CA SER A 4 9.36 23.80 31.29
C SER A 4 9.23 22.81 32.47
N SER A 5 8.03 22.66 33.03
CA SER A 5 7.81 21.73 34.14
C SER A 5 8.18 20.30 33.74
N LEU A 6 8.63 19.48 34.71
CA LEU A 6 8.95 18.06 34.47
C LEU A 6 7.78 17.34 33.79
N ALA A 7 6.55 17.68 34.20
CA ALA A 7 5.31 17.16 33.59
C ALA A 7 5.23 17.50 32.09
N THR A 8 5.55 18.73 31.71
CA THR A 8 5.51 19.14 30.27
C THR A 8 6.56 18.41 29.45
N ARG A 9 7.75 18.20 29.99
CA ARG A 9 8.82 17.47 29.28
C ARG A 9 8.46 16.00 29.08
N LEU A 10 7.91 15.35 30.10
CA LEU A 10 7.43 13.96 30.01
C LEU A 10 6.27 13.83 29.01
N PHE A 11 5.31 14.77 29.06
CA PHE A 11 4.19 14.79 28.12
C PHE A 11 4.67 14.94 26.67
N VAL A 12 5.53 15.92 26.40
CA VAL A 12 6.04 16.16 25.05
C VAL A 12 6.84 14.95 24.53
N SER A 13 7.70 14.35 25.37
CA SER A 13 8.47 13.20 24.94
C SER A 13 7.57 11.97 24.67
N ALA A 14 6.60 11.70 25.53
CA ALA A 14 5.66 10.59 25.33
C ALA A 14 4.82 10.79 24.05
N THR A 15 4.32 12.00 23.83
CA THR A 15 3.57 12.34 22.62
C THR A 15 4.43 12.19 21.36
N ALA A 16 5.67 12.68 21.40
CA ALA A 16 6.59 12.55 20.27
C ALA A 16 6.83 11.07 19.89
N TRP A 17 7.08 10.23 20.87
CA TRP A 17 7.26 8.79 20.64
C TRP A 17 6.01 8.13 20.06
N VAL A 18 4.82 8.45 20.59
CA VAL A 18 3.54 7.94 20.05
C VAL A 18 3.38 8.32 18.58
N VAL A 19 3.61 9.59 18.23
CA VAL A 19 3.50 10.06 16.84
C VAL A 19 4.49 9.36 15.93
N VAL A 20 5.75 9.22 16.36
CA VAL A 20 6.79 8.53 15.57
C VAL A 20 6.43 7.07 15.34
N ILE A 21 5.99 6.35 16.38
CA ILE A 21 5.61 4.94 16.26
C ILE A 21 4.41 4.79 15.32
N LEU A 22 3.38 5.61 15.46
CA LEU A 22 2.20 5.56 14.59
C LEU A 22 2.56 5.87 13.13
N ALA A 23 3.42 6.87 12.90
CA ALA A 23 3.87 7.22 11.56
C ALA A 23 4.66 6.07 10.89
N ILE A 24 5.63 5.50 11.60
CA ILE A 24 6.41 4.36 11.08
C ILE A 24 5.50 3.17 10.80
N THR A 25 4.62 2.82 11.73
CA THR A 25 3.68 1.69 11.57
C THR A 25 2.73 1.95 10.40
N GLY A 26 2.24 3.18 10.23
CA GLY A 26 1.38 3.57 9.11
C GLY A 26 2.07 3.39 7.76
N VAL A 27 3.30 3.87 7.63
CA VAL A 27 4.08 3.72 6.39
C VAL A 27 4.34 2.24 6.07
N ILE A 28 4.73 1.45 7.07
CA ILE A 28 4.97 0.01 6.87
C ILE A 28 3.68 -0.70 6.43
N LEU A 29 2.56 -0.44 7.10
CA LEU A 29 1.30 -1.11 6.81
C LEU A 29 0.75 -0.72 5.44
N SER A 30 0.84 0.56 5.06
CA SER A 30 0.48 1.06 3.73
C SER A 30 1.33 0.39 2.64
N SER A 31 2.66 0.31 2.83
CA SER A 31 3.55 -0.35 1.85
C SER A 31 3.24 -1.83 1.69
N VAL A 32 3.03 -2.56 2.80
CA VAL A 32 2.69 -3.99 2.77
C VAL A 32 1.35 -4.23 2.07
N TYR A 33 0.36 -3.36 2.32
CA TYR A 33 -0.95 -3.47 1.67
C TYR A 33 -0.85 -3.21 0.16
N ARG A 34 -0.13 -2.16 -0.25
CA ARG A 34 0.13 -1.87 -1.68
C ARG A 34 0.78 -3.06 -2.38
N ASP A 35 1.85 -3.60 -1.81
CA ASP A 35 2.55 -4.76 -2.36
C ASP A 35 1.63 -6.00 -2.44
N ALA A 36 0.71 -6.17 -1.49
CA ALA A 36 -0.22 -7.29 -1.50
C ALA A 36 -1.26 -7.14 -2.62
N THR A 37 -1.80 -5.92 -2.82
CA THR A 37 -2.75 -5.58 -3.87
C THR A 37 -2.11 -5.73 -5.26
N GLU A 38 -0.90 -5.19 -5.47
CA GLU A 38 -0.16 -5.36 -6.73
C GLU A 38 0.09 -6.85 -7.04
N ARG A 39 0.54 -7.63 -6.05
CA ARG A 39 0.74 -9.08 -6.24
C ARG A 39 -0.54 -9.83 -6.53
N ALA A 40 -1.68 -9.42 -5.98
CA ALA A 40 -2.97 -10.01 -6.29
C ALA A 40 -3.36 -9.75 -7.74
N PHE A 41 -3.19 -8.51 -8.20
CA PHE A 41 -3.43 -8.11 -9.57
C PHE A 41 -2.48 -8.84 -10.56
N ASP A 42 -1.18 -8.90 -10.25
CA ASP A 42 -0.18 -9.61 -11.05
C ASP A 42 -0.51 -11.11 -11.18
N ARG A 43 -1.05 -11.74 -10.12
CA ARG A 43 -1.51 -13.15 -10.21
C ARG A 43 -2.66 -13.32 -11.20
N ARG A 44 -3.60 -12.35 -11.24
CA ARG A 44 -4.72 -12.37 -12.21
C ARG A 44 -4.22 -12.21 -13.64
N LEU A 45 -3.32 -11.24 -13.90
CA LEU A 45 -2.69 -11.05 -15.21
C LEU A 45 -1.91 -12.30 -15.64
N ASN A 46 -1.14 -12.92 -14.73
CA ASN A 46 -0.38 -14.13 -15.03
C ASN A 46 -1.28 -15.34 -15.34
N LEU A 47 -2.48 -15.42 -14.77
CA LEU A 47 -3.44 -16.45 -15.12
C LEU A 47 -3.87 -16.32 -16.59
N TYR A 48 -4.27 -15.13 -17.01
CA TYR A 48 -4.64 -14.87 -18.42
C TYR A 48 -3.46 -15.10 -19.35
N LEU A 49 -2.26 -14.64 -18.96
CA LEU A 49 -1.04 -14.86 -19.74
C LEU A 49 -0.78 -16.36 -19.99
N ARG A 50 -0.92 -17.21 -18.98
CA ARG A 50 -0.73 -18.67 -19.12
C ARG A 50 -1.77 -19.28 -20.03
N THR A 51 -3.02 -18.83 -19.96
CA THR A 51 -4.10 -19.30 -20.84
C THR A 51 -3.78 -18.96 -22.30
N LEU A 52 -3.35 -17.72 -22.58
CA LEU A 52 -2.95 -17.29 -23.92
C LEU A 52 -1.75 -18.09 -24.45
N ILE A 53 -0.75 -18.35 -23.60
CA ILE A 53 0.42 -19.16 -23.99
C ILE A 53 0.02 -20.60 -24.33
N ALA A 54 -0.88 -21.19 -23.56
CA ALA A 54 -1.38 -22.54 -23.83
C ALA A 54 -2.11 -22.61 -25.18
N GLU A 55 -2.87 -21.57 -25.52
CA GLU A 55 -3.60 -21.48 -26.79
C GLU A 55 -2.64 -21.30 -27.99
N VAL A 56 -1.59 -20.46 -27.85
CA VAL A 56 -0.56 -20.30 -28.87
C VAL A 56 0.25 -21.59 -29.08
N ALA A 57 0.44 -22.39 -28.03
CA ALA A 57 1.19 -23.65 -28.10
C ALA A 57 0.39 -24.82 -28.67
N THR A 58 -0.92 -24.65 -28.97
CA THR A 58 -1.78 -25.72 -29.50
C THR A 58 -2.25 -25.36 -30.92
N PRO A 59 -1.44 -25.65 -31.96
CA PRO A 59 -1.68 -25.17 -33.34
C PRO A 59 -2.84 -25.90 -34.09
N ASP A 60 -3.42 -26.95 -33.56
CA ASP A 60 -4.31 -27.90 -34.30
C ASP A 60 -5.79 -27.46 -34.42
N GLU A 61 -6.14 -26.23 -34.06
CA GLU A 61 -7.49 -25.71 -34.29
C GLU A 61 -7.52 -24.64 -35.37
N PRO A 62 -8.54 -24.66 -36.27
CA PRO A 62 -8.60 -23.71 -37.39
C PRO A 62 -8.56 -22.27 -36.88
N ALA A 63 -7.75 -21.45 -37.55
CA ALA A 63 -7.48 -20.03 -37.24
C ALA A 63 -8.73 -19.13 -37.12
N ASP A 64 -9.92 -19.71 -37.33
CA ASP A 64 -11.22 -19.01 -37.33
C ASP A 64 -11.99 -19.17 -35.99
N ARG A 65 -11.50 -19.97 -35.06
CA ARG A 65 -11.99 -19.86 -33.70
C ARG A 65 -11.41 -18.56 -33.12
N GLN A 66 -12.25 -17.54 -33.13
CA GLN A 66 -12.08 -16.37 -32.30
C GLN A 66 -11.59 -16.86 -30.94
N PHE A 67 -10.48 -16.31 -30.44
CA PHE A 67 -10.05 -16.49 -29.07
C PHE A 67 -11.26 -16.23 -28.19
N GLN A 68 -12.02 -17.30 -27.91
CA GLN A 68 -13.25 -17.21 -27.14
C GLN A 68 -12.84 -16.65 -25.79
N SER A 69 -13.49 -15.60 -25.43
CA SER A 69 -13.25 -14.78 -24.24
C SER A 69 -12.49 -15.56 -23.18
N LEU A 70 -11.33 -15.06 -22.75
CA LEU A 70 -10.53 -15.61 -21.63
C LEU A 70 -11.34 -15.71 -20.31
N GLY A 71 -12.70 -15.77 -20.43
CA GLY A 71 -13.63 -15.72 -19.33
C GLY A 71 -13.82 -14.33 -18.73
N GLU A 72 -13.18 -13.31 -19.31
CA GLU A 72 -13.28 -11.93 -18.88
C GLU A 72 -13.94 -11.09 -20.00
N PRO A 73 -15.19 -10.65 -19.80
CA PRO A 73 -15.92 -9.87 -20.82
C PRO A 73 -15.25 -8.54 -21.17
N LEU A 74 -14.40 -8.01 -20.29
CA LEU A 74 -13.71 -6.76 -20.52
C LEU A 74 -12.72 -6.80 -21.69
N PHE A 75 -12.22 -7.99 -22.08
CA PHE A 75 -11.40 -8.13 -23.28
C PHE A 75 -12.17 -7.96 -24.59
N ASP A 76 -13.49 -8.01 -24.55
CA ASP A 76 -14.36 -7.82 -25.71
C ASP A 76 -14.91 -6.40 -25.81
N LEU A 77 -14.87 -5.61 -24.73
CA LEU A 77 -15.38 -4.24 -24.68
C LEU A 77 -14.32 -3.26 -25.17
N PRO A 78 -14.57 -2.46 -26.20
CA PRO A 78 -13.61 -1.48 -26.71
C PRO A 78 -13.12 -0.54 -25.59
N LEU A 79 -11.80 -0.37 -25.51
CA LEU A 79 -11.13 0.56 -24.59
C LEU A 79 -11.48 0.35 -23.10
N SER A 80 -11.75 -0.90 -22.72
CA SER A 80 -12.16 -1.29 -21.37
C SER A 80 -11.08 -1.17 -20.28
N GLY A 81 -9.82 -0.94 -20.67
CA GLY A 81 -8.67 -1.00 -19.77
C GLY A 81 -8.06 -2.39 -19.63
N TRP A 82 -8.71 -3.45 -20.13
CA TRP A 82 -8.21 -4.82 -20.13
C TRP A 82 -7.84 -5.25 -21.54
N TYR A 83 -6.56 -5.57 -21.74
CA TYR A 83 -6.02 -5.82 -23.08
C TYR A 83 -5.12 -7.04 -23.06
N TRP A 84 -5.09 -7.77 -24.18
CA TRP A 84 -4.06 -8.74 -24.46
C TRP A 84 -3.54 -8.57 -25.90
N GLN A 85 -2.29 -8.93 -26.09
CA GLN A 85 -1.63 -8.90 -27.39
C GLN A 85 -0.64 -10.04 -27.50
N ILE A 86 -0.64 -10.70 -28.66
CA ILE A 86 0.32 -11.72 -29.06
C ILE A 86 1.00 -11.21 -30.31
N THR A 87 2.30 -11.04 -30.26
CA THR A 87 3.10 -10.55 -31.39
C THR A 87 4.13 -11.60 -31.77
N ARG A 88 4.14 -11.99 -33.02
CA ARG A 88 5.17 -12.88 -33.56
C ARG A 88 6.46 -12.08 -33.77
N THR A 89 7.60 -12.55 -33.25
CA THR A 89 8.85 -11.80 -33.19
C THR A 89 9.93 -12.32 -34.14
N ASP A 90 9.70 -13.45 -34.78
CA ASP A 90 10.62 -14.11 -35.73
C ASP A 90 10.42 -13.70 -37.20
N THR A 91 9.41 -12.89 -37.52
CA THR A 91 9.08 -12.39 -38.84
C THR A 91 9.17 -10.88 -38.90
N GLU A 92 9.73 -10.31 -40.00
CA GLU A 92 9.88 -8.86 -40.20
C GLU A 92 8.51 -8.11 -40.19
N LYS A 93 7.43 -8.75 -40.59
CA LYS A 93 6.08 -8.16 -40.59
C LYS A 93 5.30 -8.35 -39.26
N GLY A 94 5.86 -9.06 -38.28
CA GLY A 94 5.31 -9.26 -36.95
C GLY A 94 3.79 -9.40 -36.93
N GLU A 95 3.24 -10.57 -37.27
CA GLU A 95 1.80 -10.80 -37.11
C GLU A 95 1.40 -10.54 -35.67
N THR A 96 0.42 -9.64 -35.47
CA THR A 96 -0.08 -9.30 -34.16
C THR A 96 -1.54 -9.68 -34.07
N ARG A 97 -1.86 -10.47 -33.04
CA ARG A 97 -3.24 -10.74 -32.62
C ARG A 97 -3.48 -10.01 -31.31
N ALA A 98 -4.66 -9.43 -31.15
CA ALA A 98 -4.97 -8.64 -29.96
C ALA A 98 -6.44 -8.81 -29.56
N SER A 99 -6.74 -8.45 -28.30
CA SER A 99 -8.11 -8.39 -27.82
C SER A 99 -8.92 -7.34 -28.58
N ARG A 100 -10.24 -7.56 -28.68
CA ARG A 100 -11.16 -6.57 -29.28
C ARG A 100 -11.15 -5.24 -28.54
N SER A 101 -10.89 -5.29 -27.25
CA SER A 101 -10.77 -4.10 -26.42
C SER A 101 -9.67 -3.15 -26.84
N LEU A 102 -8.59 -3.65 -27.46
CA LEU A 102 -7.47 -2.84 -27.90
C LEU A 102 -7.78 -2.03 -29.18
N TRP A 103 -8.86 -2.42 -29.90
CA TRP A 103 -9.34 -1.77 -31.12
C TRP A 103 -8.22 -1.75 -32.21
N ASP A 104 -7.80 -0.56 -32.62
CA ASP A 104 -6.74 -0.30 -33.62
C ASP A 104 -5.38 0.03 -32.98
N LYS A 105 -5.27 0.00 -31.68
CA LYS A 105 -4.07 0.32 -30.91
C LYS A 105 -3.18 -0.90 -30.70
N LYS A 106 -1.97 -0.65 -30.21
CA LYS A 106 -1.01 -1.68 -29.82
C LYS A 106 -0.52 -1.41 -28.41
N LEU A 107 -0.24 -2.47 -27.68
CA LEU A 107 0.45 -2.36 -26.41
C LEU A 107 1.94 -2.07 -26.66
N PRO A 108 2.55 -1.18 -25.87
CA PRO A 108 3.99 -0.97 -25.90
C PRO A 108 4.71 -2.22 -25.37
N LYS A 109 5.99 -2.38 -25.73
CA LYS A 109 6.79 -3.49 -25.18
C LYS A 109 7.41 -3.08 -23.86
N LEU A 110 7.32 -3.91 -22.85
CA LEU A 110 7.93 -3.66 -21.55
C LEU A 110 9.46 -3.58 -21.61
N GLU A 111 10.08 -4.27 -22.55
CA GLU A 111 11.51 -4.19 -22.78
C GLU A 111 11.98 -2.77 -23.13
N GLU A 112 11.22 -2.05 -23.94
CA GLU A 112 11.51 -0.67 -24.34
C GLU A 112 11.34 0.32 -23.18
N HIS A 113 10.60 -0.08 -22.13
CA HIS A 113 10.39 0.70 -20.91
C HIS A 113 11.34 0.28 -19.77
N GLY A 114 12.37 -0.52 -20.05
CA GLY A 114 13.42 -0.88 -19.10
C GLY A 114 13.00 -1.96 -18.08
N ALA A 115 11.90 -2.69 -18.31
CA ALA A 115 11.51 -3.78 -17.46
C ALA A 115 12.43 -5.00 -17.66
N GLU A 116 13.06 -5.45 -16.57
CA GLU A 116 13.93 -6.61 -16.61
C GLU A 116 13.14 -7.92 -16.63
N LEU A 117 13.73 -8.94 -17.27
CA LEU A 117 13.16 -10.28 -17.26
C LEU A 117 13.40 -10.92 -15.89
N SER A 118 12.34 -11.28 -15.19
CA SER A 118 12.45 -11.99 -13.91
C SER A 118 12.98 -13.42 -14.08
N ALA A 119 13.41 -14.04 -12.99
CA ALA A 119 13.81 -15.45 -12.97
C ALA A 119 12.70 -16.41 -13.46
N ALA A 120 11.44 -15.98 -13.41
CA ALA A 120 10.28 -16.73 -13.94
C ALA A 120 10.08 -16.55 -15.46
N GLY A 121 10.94 -15.78 -16.14
CA GLY A 121 10.84 -15.50 -17.57
C GLY A 121 9.69 -14.54 -17.92
N VAL A 122 9.31 -13.66 -17.00
CA VAL A 122 8.21 -12.71 -17.17
C VAL A 122 8.73 -11.30 -16.87
N ARG A 123 8.31 -10.32 -17.66
CA ARG A 123 8.47 -8.89 -17.37
C ARG A 123 7.19 -8.36 -16.76
N LEU A 124 7.30 -7.47 -15.79
CA LEU A 124 6.20 -6.78 -15.12
C LEU A 124 6.50 -5.29 -15.09
N GLY A 125 5.50 -4.47 -15.37
CA GLY A 125 5.68 -3.02 -15.37
C GLY A 125 4.39 -2.25 -15.50
N TYR A 126 4.51 -0.93 -15.40
CA TYR A 126 3.46 0.02 -15.72
C TYR A 126 3.75 0.64 -17.09
N VAL A 127 2.70 0.82 -17.88
CA VAL A 127 2.76 1.45 -19.20
C VAL A 127 1.53 2.33 -19.40
N ASP A 128 1.63 3.28 -20.32
CA ASP A 128 0.48 4.08 -20.72
C ASP A 128 -0.40 3.30 -21.70
N GLY A 129 -1.68 3.28 -21.41
CA GLY A 129 -2.70 2.64 -22.23
C GLY A 129 -3.18 3.50 -23.39
N PRO A 130 -4.08 2.95 -24.23
CA PRO A 130 -4.59 3.62 -25.44
C PRO A 130 -5.27 4.97 -25.20
N GLU A 131 -5.82 5.20 -24.05
CA GLU A 131 -6.51 6.44 -23.62
C GLU A 131 -5.69 7.27 -22.61
N GLY A 132 -4.42 6.94 -22.42
CA GLY A 132 -3.54 7.61 -21.46
C GLY A 132 -3.76 7.16 -20.01
N GLN A 133 -4.55 6.10 -19.77
CA GLN A 133 -4.67 5.45 -18.48
C GLN A 133 -3.40 4.66 -18.15
N SER A 134 -3.06 4.56 -16.87
CA SER A 134 -1.95 3.71 -16.44
C SER A 134 -2.38 2.25 -16.43
N LEU A 135 -1.66 1.41 -17.15
CA LEU A 135 -1.88 -0.04 -17.19
C LEU A 135 -0.79 -0.78 -16.43
N ARG A 136 -1.18 -1.76 -15.64
CA ARG A 136 -0.29 -2.79 -15.14
C ARG A 136 -0.21 -3.90 -16.18
N MET A 137 1.00 -4.23 -16.63
CA MET A 137 1.21 -5.17 -17.73
C MET A 137 2.17 -6.27 -17.35
N VAL A 138 1.88 -7.47 -17.83
CA VAL A 138 2.74 -8.65 -17.78
C VAL A 138 3.08 -9.08 -19.21
N GLU A 139 4.35 -9.37 -19.46
CA GLU A 139 4.87 -9.75 -20.77
C GLU A 139 5.78 -10.96 -20.66
N ARG A 140 5.64 -11.92 -21.56
CA ARG A 140 6.50 -13.09 -21.62
C ARG A 140 6.90 -13.42 -23.06
N PRO A 141 8.20 -13.51 -23.36
CA PRO A 141 8.69 -14.10 -24.59
C PRO A 141 8.53 -15.64 -24.55
N VAL A 142 7.98 -16.21 -25.60
CA VAL A 142 7.73 -17.66 -25.74
C VAL A 142 8.40 -18.13 -27.03
N ASP A 143 9.27 -19.12 -26.94
CA ASP A 143 9.92 -19.77 -28.07
C ASP A 143 9.31 -21.17 -28.25
N LEU A 144 8.58 -21.39 -29.34
CA LEU A 144 7.95 -22.66 -29.68
C LEU A 144 8.76 -23.45 -30.74
N GLY A 145 10.02 -23.13 -30.90
CA GLY A 145 10.91 -23.82 -31.83
C GLY A 145 10.48 -23.62 -33.29
N ALA A 146 10.01 -24.69 -33.94
CA ALA A 146 9.57 -24.66 -35.35
C ALA A 146 8.31 -23.80 -35.57
N ASP A 147 7.46 -23.65 -34.57
CA ASP A 147 6.21 -22.88 -34.66
C ASP A 147 6.40 -21.38 -34.50
N GLY A 148 7.63 -20.95 -34.12
CA GLY A 148 8.02 -19.54 -34.08
C GLY A 148 8.25 -18.96 -32.68
N LYS A 149 8.58 -17.67 -32.67
CA LYS A 149 8.78 -16.91 -31.43
C LYS A 149 7.68 -15.88 -31.25
N PHE A 150 7.13 -15.83 -30.06
CA PHE A 150 6.01 -14.98 -29.74
C PHE A 150 6.30 -14.14 -28.51
N LEU A 151 5.79 -12.92 -28.50
CA LEU A 151 5.71 -12.08 -27.33
C LEU A 151 4.25 -12.01 -26.91
N VAL A 152 3.93 -12.56 -25.74
CA VAL A 152 2.58 -12.57 -25.19
C VAL A 152 2.49 -11.54 -24.08
N SER A 153 1.54 -10.63 -24.19
CA SER A 153 1.35 -9.51 -23.28
C SER A 153 -0.10 -9.47 -22.81
N VAL A 154 -0.29 -9.21 -21.52
CA VAL A 154 -1.60 -8.96 -20.91
C VAL A 154 -1.49 -7.70 -20.04
N ALA A 155 -2.46 -6.82 -20.16
CA ALA A 155 -2.51 -5.58 -19.40
C ALA A 155 -3.90 -5.37 -18.81
N GLY A 156 -3.94 -4.76 -17.63
CA GLY A 156 -5.16 -4.35 -16.95
C GLY A 156 -5.03 -2.93 -16.38
N ASP A 157 -6.15 -2.24 -16.25
CA ASP A 157 -6.21 -0.88 -15.72
C ASP A 157 -5.69 -0.86 -14.28
N ALA A 158 -4.64 -0.08 -14.04
CA ALA A 158 -4.03 0.08 -12.73
C ALA A 158 -4.83 0.98 -11.79
N THR A 159 -5.86 1.66 -12.28
CA THR A 159 -6.73 2.52 -11.46
C THR A 159 -7.37 1.72 -10.33
N GLU A 160 -7.75 0.45 -10.59
CA GLU A 160 -8.26 -0.47 -9.56
C GLU A 160 -7.26 -0.60 -8.38
N ILE A 161 -5.96 -0.76 -8.66
CA ILE A 161 -4.91 -0.86 -7.65
C ILE A 161 -4.79 0.45 -6.85
N PHE A 162 -4.80 1.59 -7.55
CA PHE A 162 -4.62 2.90 -6.94
C PHE A 162 -5.80 3.29 -6.06
N ASP A 163 -7.03 3.04 -6.50
CA ASP A 163 -8.25 3.36 -5.77
C ASP A 163 -8.38 2.50 -4.50
N GLU A 164 -8.06 1.21 -4.60
CA GLU A 164 -8.10 0.31 -3.45
C GLU A 164 -7.03 0.69 -2.42
N THR A 165 -5.80 0.97 -2.85
CA THR A 165 -4.72 1.41 -1.97
C THR A 165 -5.04 2.76 -1.33
N ARG A 166 -5.58 3.72 -2.08
CA ARG A 166 -5.96 5.03 -1.58
C ARG A 166 -7.07 4.96 -0.53
N SER A 167 -8.07 4.14 -0.78
CA SER A 167 -9.16 3.90 0.18
C SER A 167 -8.63 3.34 1.48
N PHE A 168 -7.74 2.35 1.41
CA PHE A 168 -7.07 1.79 2.57
C PHE A 168 -6.27 2.85 3.34
N ASP A 169 -5.48 3.68 2.66
CA ASP A 169 -4.69 4.75 3.28
C ASP A 169 -5.57 5.78 4.02
N TYR A 170 -6.74 6.12 3.48
CA TYR A 170 -7.71 6.98 4.17
C TYR A 170 -8.25 6.36 5.46
N TYR A 171 -8.65 5.08 5.42
CA TYR A 171 -9.14 4.39 6.63
C TYR A 171 -8.04 4.21 7.65
N LEU A 172 -6.84 3.85 7.23
CA LEU A 172 -5.66 3.72 8.08
C LEU A 172 -5.33 5.04 8.76
N GLY A 173 -5.27 6.14 8.01
CA GLY A 173 -5.00 7.48 8.51
C GLY A 173 -6.06 7.93 9.53
N GLY A 174 -7.34 7.73 9.23
CA GLY A 174 -8.45 8.03 10.14
C GLY A 174 -8.38 7.24 11.44
N THR A 175 -8.09 5.93 11.35
CA THR A 175 -7.94 5.05 12.52
C THR A 175 -6.75 5.49 13.39
N PHE A 176 -5.61 5.80 12.78
CA PHE A 176 -4.43 6.23 13.50
C PHE A 176 -4.59 7.62 14.12
N ALA A 177 -5.30 8.52 13.45
CA ALA A 177 -5.65 9.82 14.02
C ALA A 177 -6.54 9.67 15.26
N ALA A 178 -7.59 8.83 15.19
CA ALA A 178 -8.46 8.55 16.32
C ALA A 178 -7.68 7.93 17.49
N LEU A 179 -6.83 6.93 17.20
CA LEU A 179 -5.98 6.28 18.20
C LEU A 179 -5.00 7.29 18.83
N GLY A 180 -4.38 8.15 18.04
CA GLY A 180 -3.50 9.21 18.52
C GLY A 180 -4.20 10.18 19.47
N ILE A 181 -5.43 10.59 19.13
CA ILE A 181 -6.24 11.46 20.00
C ILE A 181 -6.53 10.78 21.33
N VAL A 182 -6.96 9.51 21.32
CA VAL A 182 -7.25 8.73 22.55
C VAL A 182 -6.00 8.60 23.41
N LEU A 183 -4.84 8.28 22.81
CA LEU A 183 -3.58 8.17 23.54
C LEU A 183 -3.13 9.52 24.13
N LEU A 184 -3.30 10.62 23.38
CA LEU A 184 -3.04 11.97 23.88
C LEU A 184 -3.92 12.31 25.09
N LEU A 185 -5.22 12.10 25.00
CA LEU A 185 -6.16 12.35 26.09
C LEU A 185 -5.81 11.51 27.32
N THR A 186 -5.49 10.23 27.12
CA THR A 186 -5.07 9.32 28.19
C THR A 186 -3.79 9.83 28.85
N THR A 187 -2.79 10.26 28.05
CA THR A 187 -1.53 10.80 28.57
C THR A 187 -1.76 12.10 29.36
N ILE A 188 -2.60 13.01 28.86
CA ILE A 188 -2.97 14.25 29.58
C ILE A 188 -3.60 13.89 30.93
N PHE A 189 -4.55 12.94 30.94
CA PHE A 189 -5.23 12.48 32.14
C PHE A 189 -4.24 11.89 33.14
N GLN A 190 -3.38 10.96 32.71
CA GLN A 190 -2.35 10.35 33.56
C GLN A 190 -1.39 11.36 34.16
N VAL A 191 -0.90 12.32 33.36
CA VAL A 191 0.02 13.36 33.86
C VAL A 191 -0.66 14.28 34.86
N ARG A 192 -1.89 14.72 34.58
CA ARG A 192 -2.62 15.61 35.50
C ARG A 192 -2.97 14.93 36.81
N TYR A 193 -3.51 13.71 36.77
CA TYR A 193 -3.92 12.99 37.97
C TYR A 193 -2.75 12.35 38.71
N GLY A 194 -1.77 11.81 38.00
CA GLY A 194 -0.59 11.19 38.62
C GLY A 194 0.33 12.17 39.31
N LEU A 195 0.41 13.42 38.84
CA LEU A 195 1.25 14.45 39.45
C LEU A 195 0.50 15.39 40.42
N ALA A 196 -0.83 15.29 40.50
CA ALA A 196 -1.64 16.09 41.43
C ALA A 196 -1.23 15.91 42.91
N PRO A 197 -0.91 14.71 43.43
CA PRO A 197 -0.43 14.52 44.79
C PRO A 197 0.88 15.21 45.05
N LEU A 198 1.83 15.22 44.12
CA LEU A 198 3.12 15.87 44.27
C LEU A 198 2.99 17.40 44.37
N LYS A 199 2.05 17.98 43.63
CA LYS A 199 1.76 19.42 43.74
C LYS A 199 1.17 19.76 45.12
N ARG A 200 0.27 18.97 45.64
CA ARG A 200 -0.29 19.17 46.99
C ARG A 200 0.79 19.15 48.09
N ILE A 201 1.76 18.22 47.96
CA ILE A 201 2.87 18.15 48.92
C ILE A 201 3.78 19.40 48.80
N SER A 202 4.10 19.82 47.56
CA SER A 202 4.87 21.05 47.34
C SER A 202 4.19 22.28 47.92
N ASP A 203 2.87 22.42 47.72
CA ASP A 203 2.08 23.53 48.24
C ASP A 203 2.03 23.49 49.77
N ALA A 204 1.83 22.29 50.39
CA ALA A 204 1.83 22.10 51.83
C ALA A 204 3.19 22.42 52.49
N ILE A 205 4.31 22.05 51.86
CA ILE A 205 5.66 22.39 52.30
C ILE A 205 5.88 23.92 52.21
N ALA A 206 5.37 24.58 51.16
CA ALA A 206 5.45 26.02 51.00
C ALA A 206 4.64 26.76 52.10
N ASP A 207 3.49 26.21 52.49
CA ASP A 207 2.66 26.77 53.56
C ASP A 207 3.31 26.64 54.95
N ILE A 208 3.98 25.50 55.24
CA ILE A 208 4.79 25.34 56.47
C ILE A 208 5.94 26.32 56.47
N ARG A 209 6.68 26.44 55.36
CA ARG A 209 7.83 27.36 55.26
C ARG A 209 7.45 28.86 55.39
N SER A 210 6.22 29.20 55.01
CA SER A 210 5.67 30.55 55.15
C SER A 210 5.03 30.82 56.51
N GLY A 211 5.02 29.85 57.44
CA GLY A 211 4.43 29.97 58.75
C GLY A 211 2.91 29.92 58.79
N ARG A 212 2.27 29.52 57.71
CA ARG A 212 0.80 29.41 57.60
C ARG A 212 0.22 28.09 58.05
N ALA A 213 1.05 27.06 58.22
CA ALA A 213 0.65 25.74 58.77
C ALA A 213 1.76 25.19 59.65
N GLU A 214 1.39 24.58 60.80
CA GLU A 214 2.33 23.95 61.74
C GLU A 214 2.58 22.45 61.48
N ARG A 215 1.70 21.80 60.70
CA ARG A 215 1.79 20.35 60.36
C ARG A 215 1.26 20.05 59.00
N LEU A 216 1.76 18.93 58.39
CA LEU A 216 1.23 18.31 57.16
C LEU A 216 -0.07 17.58 57.50
N GLU A 217 -1.23 18.17 57.15
CA GLU A 217 -2.53 17.51 57.29
C GLU A 217 -3.01 17.05 55.91
N GLY A 218 -3.30 15.73 55.78
CA GLY A 218 -3.87 15.20 54.55
C GLY A 218 -3.73 13.67 54.43
N ARG A 219 -4.53 13.05 53.53
CA ARG A 219 -4.33 11.65 53.11
C ARG A 219 -3.29 11.61 51.99
N PHE A 220 -2.14 11.05 52.27
CA PHE A 220 -1.06 10.84 51.33
C PHE A 220 -1.10 9.46 50.69
N PRO A 221 -0.68 9.27 49.46
CA PRO A 221 -0.48 7.94 48.85
C PRO A 221 0.47 7.09 49.70
N VAL A 222 0.27 5.78 49.61
CA VAL A 222 0.99 4.79 50.44
C VAL A 222 2.50 4.86 50.27
N GLU A 223 2.94 5.29 49.09
CA GLU A 223 4.36 5.44 48.70
C GLU A 223 5.06 6.60 49.43
N ILE A 224 4.31 7.58 49.94
CA ILE A 224 4.84 8.80 50.53
C ILE A 224 4.50 8.92 52.01
N ALA A 225 3.56 8.09 52.50
CA ALA A 225 3.14 8.08 53.88
C ALA A 225 4.31 7.92 54.91
N PRO A 226 5.42 7.19 54.60
CA PRO A 226 6.55 7.08 55.52
C PRO A 226 7.39 8.34 55.66
N LEU A 227 7.20 9.36 54.78
CA LEU A 227 7.99 10.62 54.72
C LEU A 227 7.25 11.84 55.27
N ALA A 228 5.97 11.68 55.61
CA ALA A 228 5.09 12.71 56.18
C ALA A 228 4.88 12.49 57.68
#